data_62257be99d2f94529c98658207a9c450
#
_entry.id   62257be99d2f94529c98658207a9c450
#
_cell.length_a   1.000
_cell.length_b   1.000
_cell.length_c   1.000
_cell.angle_alpha   90.00
_cell.angle_beta   90.00
_cell.angle_gamma   90.00
#
_symmetry.space_group_name_H-M   'P 1'
#
loop_
_entity.id
_entity.type
_entity.pdbx_description
1 polymer ?
#
loop_
_entity_poly.entity_id
_entity_poly.type
_entity_poly.pdbx_seq_one_letter_code
_entity_poly.pdbx_strand_id
1 'polypeptide(L)'
;MLDIQLLRKDLDGVAKRLAARGYTLDVAAFSKLEAERRDIQTRTEDLQSRRNSLSKQIGAMKGRGEDTAAVMAEVSGIGDEMKASVAQLDDVQSRLSALMLGMPNLPHESVPAGQDEKDNVEVRRWGTPRQFDFEVKDHVDVGTPLGLDFETGAKLAGARFTMLRGAMARLHRALAQFMLDTHTQQHGYTEVYSPYIVNPEILYGTGQLPKFADDMFRVEKGGGENVVTQYLISTSEIPLTNTVRESIVDGAALPIKLTAHSPCFRSEAGAYGRDTRGMIRQHQFDKVEMVQVVAPEASYDTLEQMVGHAEAVLQKLELPYRVITLCTGDMGFTAAKTYDLEVWLPAQNTYREISSCSNTEAFQARRMQARYRNAQGKPELVHTLNGSGLAVGRTLVAVLENFQNADGSVTVPAVLRPYMGGVERLERDAAA
;
A
#
# COMPACT_ATOMS: atom_id res chain seq x y z
N MET A 1 5.97 -5.37 -8.23
CA MET A 1 6.49 -5.10 -9.60
C MET A 1 5.86 -6.10 -10.56
N LEU A 2 5.70 -5.71 -11.84
CA LEU A 2 5.16 -6.61 -12.85
C LEU A 2 6.04 -7.84 -13.05
N ASP A 3 5.45 -8.92 -13.60
CA ASP A 3 6.21 -10.07 -14.03
C ASP A 3 6.91 -9.75 -15.37
N ILE A 4 8.22 -9.84 -15.40
CA ILE A 4 9.01 -9.59 -16.61
C ILE A 4 8.64 -10.55 -17.75
N GLN A 5 8.14 -11.75 -17.44
CA GLN A 5 7.70 -12.71 -18.45
C GLN A 5 6.48 -12.21 -19.23
N LEU A 6 5.59 -11.44 -18.60
CA LEU A 6 4.46 -10.79 -19.30
C LEU A 6 4.98 -9.79 -20.34
N LEU A 7 5.96 -8.95 -19.97
CA LEU A 7 6.56 -7.98 -20.88
C LEU A 7 7.31 -8.68 -22.04
N ARG A 8 8.00 -9.78 -21.75
CA ARG A 8 8.72 -10.57 -22.78
C ARG A 8 7.78 -11.26 -23.76
N LYS A 9 6.60 -11.67 -23.29
CA LYS A 9 5.61 -12.42 -24.09
C LYS A 9 4.72 -11.49 -24.92
N ASP A 10 4.28 -10.38 -24.35
CA ASP A 10 3.30 -9.47 -24.97
C ASP A 10 3.56 -8.02 -24.54
N LEU A 11 4.65 -7.44 -25.05
CA LEU A 11 5.07 -6.09 -24.69
C LEU A 11 4.04 -5.03 -25.11
N ASP A 12 3.44 -5.17 -26.29
CA ASP A 12 2.46 -4.21 -26.82
C ASP A 12 1.14 -4.27 -26.04
N GLY A 13 0.67 -5.48 -25.68
CA GLY A 13 -0.51 -5.66 -24.84
C GLY A 13 -0.32 -5.08 -23.44
N VAL A 14 0.86 -5.29 -22.84
CA VAL A 14 1.20 -4.69 -21.54
C VAL A 14 1.27 -3.16 -21.66
N ALA A 15 1.91 -2.62 -22.70
CA ALA A 15 1.99 -1.18 -22.93
C ALA A 15 0.60 -0.55 -23.07
N LYS A 16 -0.31 -1.19 -23.78
CA LYS A 16 -1.71 -0.74 -23.93
C LYS A 16 -2.46 -0.73 -22.60
N ARG A 17 -2.30 -1.77 -21.76
CA ARG A 17 -2.93 -1.85 -20.44
C ARG A 17 -2.36 -0.80 -19.49
N LEU A 18 -1.05 -0.51 -19.55
CA LEU A 18 -0.42 0.55 -18.78
C LEU A 18 -0.88 1.94 -19.23
N ALA A 19 -1.07 2.14 -20.54
CA ALA A 19 -1.60 3.39 -21.10
C ALA A 19 -3.01 3.70 -20.57
N ALA A 20 -3.85 2.69 -20.35
CA ALA A 20 -5.16 2.87 -19.72
C ALA A 20 -5.07 3.42 -18.29
N ARG A 21 -3.91 3.31 -17.64
CA ARG A 21 -3.59 3.87 -16.32
C ARG A 21 -2.85 5.22 -16.40
N GLY A 22 -2.80 5.86 -17.57
CA GLY A 22 -2.03 7.07 -17.78
C GLY A 22 -0.51 6.88 -17.73
N TYR A 23 -0.01 5.62 -17.79
CA TYR A 23 1.41 5.33 -17.80
C TYR A 23 1.91 4.96 -19.21
N THR A 24 2.84 5.74 -19.73
CA THR A 24 3.48 5.44 -21.03
C THR A 24 4.72 4.58 -20.82
N LEU A 25 4.66 3.32 -21.24
CA LEU A 25 5.81 2.43 -21.22
C LEU A 25 6.81 2.83 -22.32
N ASP A 26 8.07 3.02 -21.95
CA ASP A 26 9.17 3.16 -22.94
C ASP A 26 9.51 1.79 -23.52
N VAL A 27 8.75 1.40 -24.55
CA VAL A 27 8.89 0.13 -25.25
C VAL A 27 10.27 0.01 -25.90
N ALA A 28 10.82 1.13 -26.41
CA ALA A 28 12.13 1.12 -27.07
C ALA A 28 13.26 0.88 -26.06
N ALA A 29 13.21 1.54 -24.90
CA ALA A 29 14.18 1.34 -23.82
C ALA A 29 14.13 -0.10 -23.28
N PHE A 30 12.93 -0.64 -23.03
CA PHE A 30 12.76 -2.02 -22.56
C PHE A 30 13.32 -3.02 -23.58
N SER A 31 12.96 -2.87 -24.86
CA SER A 31 13.39 -3.77 -25.94
C SER A 31 14.91 -3.75 -26.13
N LYS A 32 15.54 -2.56 -26.03
CA LYS A 32 16.98 -2.39 -26.11
C LYS A 32 17.71 -3.11 -24.96
N LEU A 33 17.23 -2.94 -23.73
CA LEU A 33 17.80 -3.59 -22.55
C LEU A 33 17.65 -5.11 -22.59
N GLU A 34 16.51 -5.62 -23.05
CA GLU A 34 16.30 -7.06 -23.21
C GLU A 34 17.16 -7.67 -24.35
N ALA A 35 17.39 -6.95 -25.44
CA ALA A 35 18.32 -7.38 -26.48
C ALA A 35 19.74 -7.44 -25.94
N GLU A 36 20.22 -6.38 -25.29
CA GLU A 36 21.53 -6.30 -24.64
C GLU A 36 21.74 -7.47 -23.63
N ARG A 37 20.73 -7.73 -22.78
CA ARG A 37 20.75 -8.84 -21.84
C ARG A 37 20.91 -10.20 -22.53
N ARG A 38 20.13 -10.45 -23.61
CA ARG A 38 20.20 -11.71 -24.36
C ARG A 38 21.58 -11.92 -24.98
N ASP A 39 22.12 -10.89 -25.60
CA ASP A 39 23.42 -10.96 -26.26
C ASP A 39 24.53 -11.28 -25.25
N ILE A 40 24.53 -10.61 -24.10
CA ILE A 40 25.51 -10.87 -23.02
C ILE A 40 25.32 -12.28 -22.47
N GLN A 41 24.09 -12.72 -22.24
CA GLN A 41 23.79 -14.05 -21.74
C GLN A 41 24.28 -15.14 -22.68
N THR A 42 23.95 -15.03 -23.98
CA THR A 42 24.39 -15.99 -25.01
C THR A 42 25.93 -16.06 -25.07
N ARG A 43 26.59 -14.89 -25.10
CA ARG A 43 28.06 -14.83 -25.05
C ARG A 43 28.64 -15.50 -23.81
N THR A 44 28.03 -15.29 -22.65
CA THR A 44 28.49 -15.90 -21.39
C THR A 44 28.33 -17.42 -21.41
N GLU A 45 27.23 -17.93 -21.95
CA GLU A 45 26.99 -19.37 -22.12
C GLU A 45 27.98 -20.00 -23.09
N ASP A 46 28.29 -19.34 -24.21
CA ASP A 46 29.31 -19.78 -25.18
C ASP A 46 30.71 -19.83 -24.54
N LEU A 47 31.11 -18.78 -23.80
CA LEU A 47 32.38 -18.76 -23.07
C LEU A 47 32.47 -19.88 -22.04
N GLN A 48 31.38 -20.15 -21.30
CA GLN A 48 31.30 -21.23 -20.33
C GLN A 48 31.43 -22.60 -21.01
N SER A 49 30.78 -22.81 -22.14
CA SER A 49 30.88 -24.04 -22.94
C SER A 49 32.27 -24.27 -23.45
N ARG A 50 32.93 -23.22 -24.01
CA ARG A 50 34.28 -23.26 -24.52
C ARG A 50 35.29 -23.57 -23.40
N ARG A 51 35.15 -22.89 -22.23
CA ARG A 51 35.99 -23.15 -21.04
C ARG A 51 35.87 -24.60 -20.61
N ASN A 52 34.68 -25.16 -20.53
CA ASN A 52 34.45 -26.56 -20.13
C ASN A 52 35.10 -27.54 -21.14
N SER A 53 35.02 -27.27 -22.45
CA SER A 53 35.65 -28.07 -23.48
C SER A 53 37.20 -28.06 -23.38
N LEU A 54 37.78 -26.87 -23.22
CA LEU A 54 39.25 -26.71 -23.03
C LEU A 54 39.72 -27.34 -21.74
N SER A 55 38.96 -27.28 -20.67
CA SER A 55 39.31 -27.94 -19.41
C SER A 55 39.39 -29.47 -19.56
N LYS A 56 38.47 -30.08 -20.34
CA LYS A 56 38.53 -31.51 -20.68
C LYS A 56 39.77 -31.82 -21.55
N GLN A 57 40.09 -30.96 -22.51
CA GLN A 57 41.29 -31.09 -23.35
C GLN A 57 42.56 -31.05 -22.55
N ILE A 58 42.71 -30.12 -21.60
CA ILE A 58 43.83 -30.03 -20.67
C ILE A 58 43.98 -31.34 -19.87
N GLY A 59 42.89 -31.92 -19.38
CA GLY A 59 42.90 -33.19 -18.68
C GLY A 59 43.44 -34.32 -19.56
N ALA A 60 42.99 -34.40 -20.80
CA ALA A 60 43.46 -35.41 -21.81
C ALA A 60 44.95 -35.21 -22.18
N MET A 61 45.39 -33.97 -22.41
CA MET A 61 46.76 -33.62 -22.75
C MET A 61 47.72 -33.96 -21.58
N LYS A 62 47.34 -33.61 -20.35
CA LYS A 62 48.11 -33.98 -19.14
C LYS A 62 48.26 -35.50 -19.00
N GLY A 63 47.21 -36.26 -19.28
CA GLY A 63 47.24 -37.71 -19.24
C GLY A 63 48.20 -38.33 -20.29
N ARG A 64 48.51 -37.60 -21.38
CA ARG A 64 49.43 -38.00 -22.44
C ARG A 64 50.84 -37.39 -22.28
N GLY A 65 51.06 -36.56 -21.24
CA GLY A 65 52.35 -35.88 -21.02
C GLY A 65 52.59 -34.71 -21.99
N GLU A 66 51.59 -34.18 -22.66
CA GLU A 66 51.67 -33.07 -23.60
C GLU A 66 51.72 -31.71 -22.90
N ASP A 67 52.34 -30.70 -23.51
CA ASP A 67 52.40 -29.34 -23.02
C ASP A 67 51.01 -28.69 -23.04
N THR A 68 50.56 -28.17 -21.90
CA THR A 68 49.24 -27.55 -21.71
C THR A 68 49.30 -26.04 -21.59
N ALA A 69 50.49 -25.41 -21.66
CA ALA A 69 50.67 -23.99 -21.33
C ALA A 69 49.78 -23.06 -22.19
N ALA A 70 49.72 -23.30 -23.49
CA ALA A 70 48.91 -22.50 -24.43
C ALA A 70 47.40 -22.62 -24.15
N VAL A 71 46.90 -23.82 -23.89
CA VAL A 71 45.47 -24.07 -23.60
C VAL A 71 45.12 -23.52 -22.23
N MET A 72 46.03 -23.58 -21.26
CA MET A 72 45.81 -22.96 -19.93
C MET A 72 45.74 -21.43 -20.03
N ALA A 73 46.59 -20.79 -20.87
CA ALA A 73 46.52 -19.36 -21.11
C ALA A 73 45.18 -18.95 -21.75
N GLU A 74 44.69 -19.74 -22.69
CA GLU A 74 43.35 -19.51 -23.31
C GLU A 74 42.21 -19.64 -22.28
N VAL A 75 42.24 -20.65 -21.41
CA VAL A 75 41.27 -20.81 -20.31
C VAL A 75 41.30 -19.64 -19.34
N SER A 76 42.50 -19.12 -19.04
CA SER A 76 42.64 -17.92 -18.21
C SER A 76 42.00 -16.69 -18.85
N GLY A 77 42.27 -16.45 -20.15
CA GLY A 77 41.65 -15.34 -20.89
C GLY A 77 40.10 -15.44 -20.93
N ILE A 78 39.57 -16.65 -21.17
CA ILE A 78 38.12 -16.90 -21.09
C ILE A 78 37.59 -16.60 -19.67
N GLY A 79 38.34 -16.92 -18.62
CA GLY A 79 37.96 -16.59 -17.25
C GLY A 79 37.78 -15.08 -17.01
N ASP A 80 38.67 -14.26 -17.57
CA ASP A 80 38.60 -12.81 -17.47
C ASP A 80 37.46 -12.23 -18.30
N GLU A 81 37.21 -12.73 -19.50
CA GLU A 81 36.07 -12.36 -20.32
C GLU A 81 34.73 -12.73 -19.66
N MET A 82 34.65 -13.87 -18.98
CA MET A 82 33.46 -14.27 -18.22
C MET A 82 33.19 -13.33 -17.04
N LYS A 83 34.23 -12.91 -16.30
CA LYS A 83 34.03 -11.92 -15.23
C LYS A 83 33.50 -10.60 -15.76
N ALA A 84 33.99 -10.11 -16.89
CA ALA A 84 33.52 -8.91 -17.54
C ALA A 84 32.06 -9.07 -18.00
N SER A 85 31.69 -10.22 -18.59
CA SER A 85 30.32 -10.51 -18.99
C SER A 85 29.33 -10.56 -17.82
N VAL A 86 29.73 -11.15 -16.69
CA VAL A 86 28.91 -11.16 -15.47
C VAL A 86 28.66 -9.74 -14.98
N ALA A 87 29.69 -8.89 -14.90
CA ALA A 87 29.52 -7.49 -14.49
C ALA A 87 28.61 -6.70 -15.44
N GLN A 88 28.72 -6.93 -16.75
CA GLN A 88 27.81 -6.34 -17.76
C GLN A 88 26.38 -6.83 -17.58
N LEU A 89 26.17 -8.11 -17.29
CA LEU A 89 24.85 -8.68 -17.06
C LEU A 89 24.19 -8.08 -15.82
N ASP A 90 24.95 -7.91 -14.74
CA ASP A 90 24.48 -7.28 -13.49
C ASP A 90 24.06 -5.82 -13.74
N ASP A 91 24.84 -5.05 -14.53
CA ASP A 91 24.47 -3.68 -14.91
C ASP A 91 23.13 -3.63 -15.67
N VAL A 92 23.02 -4.45 -16.72
CA VAL A 92 21.78 -4.50 -17.52
C VAL A 92 20.59 -4.95 -16.70
N GLN A 93 20.74 -5.92 -15.81
CA GLN A 93 19.67 -6.37 -14.91
C GLN A 93 19.26 -5.25 -13.92
N SER A 94 20.24 -4.48 -13.42
CA SER A 94 19.96 -3.32 -12.55
C SER A 94 19.17 -2.25 -13.28
N ARG A 95 19.53 -1.93 -14.53
CA ARG A 95 18.81 -0.96 -15.38
C ARG A 95 17.40 -1.45 -15.74
N LEU A 96 17.21 -2.73 -16.06
CA LEU A 96 15.88 -3.33 -16.24
C LEU A 96 15.04 -3.26 -14.97
N SER A 97 15.62 -3.58 -13.82
CA SER A 97 14.94 -3.49 -12.53
C SER A 97 14.51 -2.06 -12.22
N ALA A 98 15.37 -1.08 -12.44
CA ALA A 98 15.05 0.34 -12.25
C ALA A 98 13.87 0.79 -13.13
N LEU A 99 13.85 0.38 -14.41
CA LEU A 99 12.73 0.65 -15.31
C LEU A 99 11.43 0.01 -14.80
N MET A 100 11.48 -1.25 -14.39
CA MET A 100 10.32 -1.99 -13.90
C MET A 100 9.78 -1.48 -12.55
N LEU A 101 10.63 -0.93 -11.69
CA LEU A 101 10.21 -0.34 -10.41
C LEU A 101 9.30 0.88 -10.60
N GLY A 102 9.42 1.59 -11.72
CA GLY A 102 8.57 2.73 -12.07
C GLY A 102 7.22 2.36 -12.69
N MET A 103 7.02 1.09 -13.08
CA MET A 103 5.77 0.65 -13.73
C MET A 103 4.69 0.35 -12.69
N PRO A 104 3.46 0.87 -12.85
CA PRO A 104 2.33 0.51 -12.00
C PRO A 104 1.87 -0.94 -12.28
N ASN A 105 1.04 -1.48 -11.39
CA ASN A 105 0.41 -2.78 -11.60
C ASN A 105 -0.60 -2.72 -12.78
N LEU A 106 -0.90 -3.85 -13.39
CA LEU A 106 -1.89 -3.94 -14.46
C LEU A 106 -3.30 -3.98 -13.87
N PRO A 107 -4.27 -3.27 -14.46
CA PRO A 107 -5.65 -3.35 -14.03
C PRO A 107 -6.23 -4.74 -14.32
N HIS A 108 -7.03 -5.27 -13.39
CA HIS A 108 -7.83 -6.45 -13.65
C HIS A 108 -8.89 -6.17 -14.73
N GLU A 109 -9.33 -7.17 -15.47
CA GLU A 109 -10.28 -7.03 -16.58
C GLU A 109 -11.63 -6.44 -16.18
N SER A 110 -12.04 -6.62 -14.90
CA SER A 110 -13.30 -6.08 -14.36
C SER A 110 -13.22 -4.60 -13.95
N VAL A 111 -12.05 -3.96 -14.07
CA VAL A 111 -11.87 -2.55 -13.72
C VAL A 111 -12.43 -1.68 -14.82
N PRO A 112 -13.32 -0.72 -14.52
CA PRO A 112 -13.86 0.19 -15.52
C PRO A 112 -12.77 1.07 -16.12
N ALA A 113 -12.84 1.29 -17.43
CA ALA A 113 -11.94 2.23 -18.11
C ALA A 113 -12.33 3.67 -17.74
N GLY A 114 -11.34 4.51 -17.45
CA GLY A 114 -11.56 5.91 -17.10
C GLY A 114 -10.25 6.65 -16.89
N GLN A 115 -10.31 7.97 -16.75
CA GLN A 115 -9.15 8.86 -16.64
C GLN A 115 -8.94 9.38 -15.23
N ASP A 116 -10.01 9.69 -14.52
CA ASP A 116 -9.97 10.29 -13.18
C ASP A 116 -11.16 9.84 -12.31
N GLU A 117 -11.27 10.39 -11.11
CA GLU A 117 -12.30 10.10 -10.11
C GLU A 117 -13.74 10.20 -10.61
N LYS A 118 -14.00 10.96 -11.68
CA LYS A 118 -15.34 11.13 -12.25
C LYS A 118 -15.81 9.91 -13.03
N ASP A 119 -14.88 9.07 -13.46
CA ASP A 119 -15.15 7.85 -14.19
C ASP A 119 -15.28 6.62 -13.26
N ASN A 120 -15.18 6.83 -11.95
CA ASN A 120 -15.42 5.78 -10.96
C ASN A 120 -16.87 5.35 -10.96
N VAL A 121 -17.12 4.07 -10.74
CA VAL A 121 -18.47 3.48 -10.86
C VAL A 121 -19.03 3.15 -9.48
N GLU A 122 -20.19 3.72 -9.14
CA GLU A 122 -20.91 3.34 -7.92
C GLU A 122 -21.45 1.91 -8.05
N VAL A 123 -21.08 1.06 -7.08
CA VAL A 123 -21.49 -0.35 -7.03
C VAL A 123 -22.73 -0.54 -6.18
N ARG A 124 -22.77 0.10 -5.01
CA ARG A 124 -23.88 0.03 -4.05
C ARG A 124 -23.84 1.19 -3.06
N ARG A 125 -24.97 1.37 -2.40
CA ARG A 125 -25.18 2.40 -1.37
C ARG A 125 -25.91 1.81 -0.19
N TRP A 126 -25.60 2.30 1.02
CA TRP A 126 -26.27 1.91 2.25
C TRP A 126 -26.62 3.13 3.10
N GLY A 127 -27.75 3.05 3.79
CA GLY A 127 -28.25 4.10 4.67
C GLY A 127 -28.85 5.27 3.90
N THR A 128 -29.58 6.12 4.63
CA THR A 128 -30.20 7.34 4.10
C THR A 128 -29.61 8.53 4.84
N PRO A 129 -29.06 9.54 4.14
CA PRO A 129 -28.62 10.77 4.76
C PRO A 129 -29.71 11.40 5.64
N ARG A 130 -29.35 11.74 6.88
CA ARG A 130 -30.26 12.41 7.80
C ARG A 130 -30.68 13.76 7.24
N GLN A 131 -31.97 14.07 7.34
CA GLN A 131 -32.49 15.40 7.10
C GLN A 131 -32.47 16.19 8.40
N PHE A 132 -31.91 17.39 8.36
CA PHE A 132 -31.81 18.28 9.51
C PHE A 132 -32.87 19.38 9.39
N ASP A 133 -33.48 19.76 10.51
CA ASP A 133 -34.41 20.87 10.66
C ASP A 133 -33.73 22.17 11.12
N PHE A 134 -32.38 22.16 11.14
CA PHE A 134 -31.50 23.27 11.50
C PHE A 134 -30.34 23.37 10.50
N GLU A 135 -29.61 24.48 10.55
CA GLU A 135 -28.42 24.70 9.73
C GLU A 135 -27.28 23.76 10.14
N VAL A 136 -26.88 22.90 9.20
CA VAL A 136 -25.79 21.93 9.40
C VAL A 136 -24.44 22.65 9.42
N LYS A 137 -23.65 22.40 10.46
CA LYS A 137 -22.28 22.91 10.61
C LYS A 137 -21.26 21.86 10.20
N ASP A 138 -20.11 22.31 9.71
CA ASP A 138 -19.00 21.38 9.47
C ASP A 138 -18.35 20.92 10.79
N HIS A 139 -17.54 19.86 10.68
CA HIS A 139 -16.87 19.27 11.85
C HIS A 139 -15.91 20.24 12.59
N VAL A 140 -15.43 21.30 11.94
CA VAL A 140 -14.60 22.32 12.60
C VAL A 140 -15.46 23.15 13.55
N ASP A 141 -16.58 23.65 13.07
CA ASP A 141 -17.48 24.49 13.87
C ASP A 141 -18.18 23.71 14.98
N VAL A 142 -18.51 22.42 14.72
CA VAL A 142 -19.07 21.50 15.72
C VAL A 142 -18.02 21.08 16.74
N GLY A 143 -16.84 20.68 16.26
CA GLY A 143 -15.83 20.00 17.09
C GLY A 143 -14.94 20.92 17.89
N THR A 144 -14.67 22.16 17.40
CA THR A 144 -13.79 23.11 18.13
C THR A 144 -14.30 23.39 19.56
N PRO A 145 -15.59 23.67 19.78
CA PRO A 145 -16.12 23.84 21.15
C PRO A 145 -16.10 22.56 21.99
N LEU A 146 -15.91 21.38 21.37
CA LEU A 146 -15.91 20.07 22.02
C LEU A 146 -14.50 19.51 22.22
N GLY A 147 -13.44 20.23 21.77
CA GLY A 147 -12.05 19.84 21.99
C GLY A 147 -11.22 19.53 20.75
N LEU A 148 -11.68 19.87 19.53
CA LEU A 148 -10.79 19.96 18.36
C LEU A 148 -9.99 21.26 18.44
N ASP A 149 -8.66 21.14 18.48
CA ASP A 149 -7.77 22.27 18.67
C ASP A 149 -6.76 22.35 17.50
N PHE A 150 -7.16 23.07 16.48
CA PHE A 150 -6.35 23.31 15.28
C PHE A 150 -5.24 24.34 15.53
N GLU A 151 -5.50 25.33 16.38
CA GLU A 151 -4.52 26.40 16.67
C GLU A 151 -3.30 25.83 17.39
N THR A 152 -3.50 25.06 18.45
CA THR A 152 -2.39 24.42 19.17
C THR A 152 -1.69 23.38 18.27
N GLY A 153 -2.44 22.60 17.48
CA GLY A 153 -1.86 21.66 16.52
C GLY A 153 -0.92 22.35 15.54
N ALA A 154 -1.37 23.45 14.95
CA ALA A 154 -0.57 24.25 14.03
C ALA A 154 0.64 24.91 14.73
N LYS A 155 0.51 25.38 15.96
CA LYS A 155 1.60 25.93 16.75
C LYS A 155 2.70 24.92 17.04
N LEU A 156 2.33 23.66 17.28
CA LEU A 156 3.25 22.59 17.64
C LEU A 156 4.01 22.03 16.42
N ALA A 157 3.34 21.86 15.27
CA ALA A 157 3.89 21.12 14.16
C ALA A 157 3.59 21.71 12.76
N GLY A 158 2.88 22.82 12.70
CA GLY A 158 2.50 23.47 11.43
C GLY A 158 1.08 23.14 10.98
N ALA A 159 0.72 23.62 9.80
CA ALA A 159 -0.58 23.35 9.19
C ALA A 159 -0.82 21.84 9.03
N ARG A 160 -2.10 21.43 8.97
CA ARG A 160 -2.50 20.02 8.81
C ARG A 160 -2.10 19.09 9.96
N PHE A 161 -1.86 19.66 11.15
CA PHE A 161 -1.79 18.94 12.42
C PHE A 161 -2.90 19.42 13.33
N THR A 162 -3.54 18.49 14.03
CA THR A 162 -4.66 18.79 14.92
C THR A 162 -4.39 18.18 16.29
N MET A 163 -4.68 18.94 17.35
CA MET A 163 -4.70 18.45 18.72
C MET A 163 -6.13 18.14 19.11
N LEU A 164 -6.34 17.03 19.82
CA LEU A 164 -7.63 16.64 20.36
C LEU A 164 -7.57 16.68 21.89
N ARG A 165 -8.60 17.20 22.55
CA ARG A 165 -8.67 17.34 24.00
C ARG A 165 -9.92 16.69 24.58
N GLY A 166 -9.85 16.29 25.85
CA GLY A 166 -11.00 15.85 26.66
C GLY A 166 -11.85 14.76 25.99
N ALA A 167 -13.14 15.02 25.90
CA ALA A 167 -14.10 14.09 25.31
C ALA A 167 -13.83 13.77 23.83
N MET A 168 -13.28 14.73 23.08
CA MET A 168 -12.92 14.53 21.67
C MET A 168 -11.76 13.52 21.50
N ALA A 169 -10.72 13.63 22.32
CA ALA A 169 -9.61 12.66 22.33
C ALA A 169 -10.11 11.26 22.74
N ARG A 170 -11.06 11.20 23.69
CA ARG A 170 -11.68 9.94 24.09
C ARG A 170 -12.51 9.33 22.98
N LEU A 171 -13.31 10.13 22.26
CA LEU A 171 -14.11 9.65 21.12
C LEU A 171 -13.21 9.12 20.00
N HIS A 172 -12.13 9.81 19.67
CA HIS A 172 -11.14 9.34 18.69
C HIS A 172 -10.57 7.97 19.06
N ARG A 173 -10.14 7.80 20.32
CA ARG A 173 -9.65 6.52 20.83
C ARG A 173 -10.75 5.44 20.85
N ALA A 174 -11.98 5.81 21.20
CA ALA A 174 -13.12 4.89 21.19
C ALA A 174 -13.43 4.36 19.79
N LEU A 175 -13.34 5.20 18.77
CA LEU A 175 -13.49 4.79 17.36
C LEU A 175 -12.41 3.78 16.96
N ALA A 176 -11.14 4.06 17.26
CA ALA A 176 -10.04 3.16 16.93
C ALA A 176 -10.19 1.79 17.61
N GLN A 177 -10.52 1.79 18.90
CA GLN A 177 -10.73 0.57 19.67
C GLN A 177 -11.94 -0.23 19.15
N PHE A 178 -13.06 0.44 18.87
CA PHE A 178 -14.24 -0.20 18.30
C PHE A 178 -13.96 -0.85 16.95
N MET A 179 -13.17 -0.19 16.08
CA MET A 179 -12.76 -0.76 14.79
C MET A 179 -11.88 -2.01 14.98
N LEU A 180 -10.86 -1.95 15.84
CA LEU A 180 -10.01 -3.08 16.15
C LEU A 180 -10.81 -4.27 16.71
N ASP A 181 -11.67 -4.02 17.70
CA ASP A 181 -12.50 -5.07 18.32
C ASP A 181 -13.44 -5.70 17.27
N THR A 182 -13.99 -4.91 16.35
CA THR A 182 -14.84 -5.42 15.28
C THR A 182 -14.04 -6.36 14.37
N HIS A 183 -12.84 -5.97 13.93
CA HIS A 183 -12.05 -6.78 13.03
C HIS A 183 -11.46 -8.02 13.68
N THR A 184 -11.00 -7.92 14.92
CA THR A 184 -10.41 -9.05 15.64
C THR A 184 -11.46 -10.07 16.09
N GLN A 185 -12.59 -9.62 16.63
CA GLN A 185 -13.60 -10.50 17.21
C GLN A 185 -14.60 -11.07 16.20
N GLN A 186 -14.88 -10.32 15.11
CA GLN A 186 -15.94 -10.70 14.16
C GLN A 186 -15.39 -11.11 12.79
N HIS A 187 -14.26 -10.57 12.37
CA HIS A 187 -13.71 -10.80 11.03
C HIS A 187 -12.47 -11.68 11.02
N GLY A 188 -12.01 -12.13 12.21
CA GLY A 188 -10.91 -13.09 12.36
C GLY A 188 -9.53 -12.52 12.03
N TYR A 189 -9.33 -11.20 12.16
CA TYR A 189 -8.00 -10.62 12.04
C TYR A 189 -7.20 -10.78 13.34
N THR A 190 -5.90 -10.97 13.22
CA THR A 190 -4.95 -10.89 14.32
C THR A 190 -4.49 -9.45 14.47
N GLU A 191 -4.67 -8.86 15.66
CA GLU A 191 -4.14 -7.55 15.97
C GLU A 191 -2.62 -7.58 16.08
N VAL A 192 -1.96 -6.57 15.49
CA VAL A 192 -0.51 -6.42 15.50
C VAL A 192 -0.14 -5.01 15.95
N TYR A 193 0.81 -4.91 16.87
CA TYR A 193 1.52 -3.68 17.16
C TYR A 193 2.85 -3.68 16.42
N SER A 194 3.00 -2.79 15.44
CA SER A 194 4.15 -2.77 14.52
C SER A 194 5.04 -1.54 14.73
N PRO A 195 6.31 -1.57 14.29
CA PRO A 195 7.14 -0.36 14.21
C PRO A 195 6.54 0.70 13.31
N TYR A 196 6.63 1.97 13.72
CA TYR A 196 6.19 3.12 12.91
C TYR A 196 7.33 3.78 12.12
N ILE A 197 8.57 3.45 12.47
CA ILE A 197 9.77 3.82 11.73
C ILE A 197 10.33 2.55 11.10
N VAL A 198 10.48 2.55 9.79
CA VAL A 198 10.88 1.38 9.01
C VAL A 198 12.05 1.67 8.09
N ASN A 199 12.76 0.62 7.69
CA ASN A 199 13.86 0.72 6.75
C ASN A 199 13.37 0.93 5.31
N PRO A 200 14.19 1.50 4.41
CA PRO A 200 13.81 1.78 3.03
C PRO A 200 13.30 0.55 2.26
N GLU A 201 13.93 -0.62 2.44
CA GLU A 201 13.57 -1.85 1.74
C GLU A 201 12.12 -2.30 2.04
N ILE A 202 11.58 -1.94 3.20
CA ILE A 202 10.18 -2.24 3.57
C ILE A 202 9.22 -1.43 2.69
N LEU A 203 9.56 -0.16 2.42
CA LEU A 203 8.81 0.72 1.52
C LEU A 203 8.93 0.31 0.05
N TYR A 204 10.07 -0.25 -0.36
CA TYR A 204 10.22 -0.85 -1.69
C TYR A 204 9.29 -2.06 -1.84
N GLY A 205 9.15 -2.86 -0.79
CA GLY A 205 8.29 -4.06 -0.78
C GLY A 205 6.85 -3.74 -1.11
N THR A 206 6.27 -2.74 -0.46
CA THR A 206 4.88 -2.33 -0.64
C THR A 206 4.67 -1.24 -1.72
N GLY A 207 5.75 -0.75 -2.35
CA GLY A 207 5.67 0.09 -3.55
C GLY A 207 5.65 1.59 -3.32
N GLN A 208 5.85 2.08 -2.10
CA GLN A 208 5.99 3.52 -1.84
C GLN A 208 7.27 4.07 -2.44
N LEU A 209 8.38 3.33 -2.31
CA LEU A 209 9.63 3.69 -2.96
C LEU A 209 9.82 2.92 -4.29
N PRO A 210 10.54 3.52 -5.25
CA PRO A 210 11.14 4.87 -5.22
C PRO A 210 10.17 6.00 -5.56
N LYS A 211 9.00 5.71 -6.14
CA LYS A 211 8.12 6.68 -6.84
C LYS A 211 7.55 7.77 -5.92
N PHE A 212 7.21 7.42 -4.68
CA PHE A 212 6.54 8.31 -3.73
C PHE A 212 7.46 8.77 -2.59
N ALA A 213 8.75 8.88 -2.85
CA ALA A 213 9.73 9.32 -1.84
C ALA A 213 9.38 10.69 -1.25
N ASP A 214 8.84 11.61 -2.05
CA ASP A 214 8.46 12.95 -1.63
C ASP A 214 7.21 12.99 -0.72
N ASP A 215 6.39 11.93 -0.76
CA ASP A 215 5.24 11.78 0.11
C ASP A 215 5.59 11.17 1.48
N MET A 216 6.81 10.70 1.66
CA MET A 216 7.26 10.02 2.88
C MET A 216 8.01 10.96 3.81
N PHE A 217 7.70 10.91 5.11
CA PHE A 217 8.53 11.54 6.13
C PHE A 217 9.80 10.71 6.34
N ARG A 218 10.94 11.30 6.00
CA ARG A 218 12.26 10.72 6.18
C ARG A 218 12.79 11.03 7.59
N VAL A 219 13.39 10.03 8.22
CA VAL A 219 14.01 10.11 9.55
C VAL A 219 15.48 9.72 9.43
N GLU A 220 16.34 10.50 10.01
CA GLU A 220 17.77 10.20 10.08
C GLU A 220 18.18 9.87 11.52
N LYS A 221 18.86 8.75 11.71
CA LYS A 221 19.38 8.28 12.99
C LYS A 221 20.89 8.20 12.92
N GLY A 222 21.57 8.70 13.96
CA GLY A 222 23.02 8.74 14.02
C GLY A 222 23.59 10.09 13.60
N GLY A 223 24.92 10.18 13.45
CA GLY A 223 25.62 11.40 13.06
C GLY A 223 26.96 11.10 12.37
N GLY A 224 27.52 12.09 11.66
CA GLY A 224 28.75 11.93 10.88
C GLY A 224 28.58 10.94 9.73
N GLU A 225 29.55 10.01 9.61
CA GLU A 225 29.56 9.00 8.54
C GLU A 225 28.59 7.83 8.79
N ASN A 226 27.98 7.75 9.98
CA ASN A 226 27.10 6.64 10.38
C ASN A 226 25.61 7.04 10.39
N VAL A 227 25.16 7.82 9.42
CA VAL A 227 23.75 8.19 9.27
C VAL A 227 22.97 7.02 8.66
N VAL A 228 21.92 6.57 9.36
CA VAL A 228 20.95 5.59 8.86
C VAL A 228 19.68 6.32 8.51
N THR A 229 19.26 6.18 7.25
CA THR A 229 17.98 6.71 6.78
C THR A 229 16.85 5.70 7.01
N GLN A 230 15.79 6.14 7.66
CA GLN A 230 14.55 5.40 7.88
C GLN A 230 13.36 6.29 7.50
N TYR A 231 12.15 5.76 7.56
CA TYR A 231 10.94 6.48 7.19
C TYR A 231 9.82 6.24 8.21
N LEU A 232 9.03 7.26 8.49
CA LEU A 232 7.75 7.10 9.17
C LEU A 232 6.75 6.43 8.21
N ILE A 233 5.97 5.49 8.71
CA ILE A 233 4.97 4.79 7.90
C ILE A 233 3.84 5.74 7.47
N SER A 234 3.39 5.63 6.23
CA SER A 234 2.19 6.32 5.72
C SER A 234 0.91 5.51 5.91
N THR A 235 1.07 4.24 6.29
CA THR A 235 0.02 3.25 6.56
C THR A 235 0.62 2.03 7.23
N SER A 236 -0.15 1.36 8.09
CA SER A 236 0.27 0.05 8.66
C SER A 236 0.33 -1.06 7.60
N GLU A 237 -0.25 -0.88 6.41
CA GLU A 237 -0.01 -1.79 5.29
C GLU A 237 1.47 -2.11 5.13
N ILE A 238 2.33 -1.09 5.26
CA ILE A 238 3.77 -1.20 5.05
C ILE A 238 4.40 -2.27 5.95
N PRO A 239 4.38 -2.17 7.29
CA PRO A 239 4.96 -3.20 8.14
C PRO A 239 4.18 -4.51 8.12
N LEU A 240 2.83 -4.48 8.07
CA LEU A 240 2.02 -5.69 8.12
C LEU A 240 2.25 -6.59 6.90
N THR A 241 2.25 -6.01 5.68
CA THR A 241 2.48 -6.78 4.46
C THR A 241 3.90 -7.35 4.40
N ASN A 242 4.89 -6.63 4.92
CA ASN A 242 6.27 -7.09 4.96
C ASN A 242 6.56 -8.17 6.01
N THR A 243 5.60 -8.59 6.83
CA THR A 243 5.75 -9.73 7.76
C THR A 243 6.09 -11.04 7.03
N VAL A 244 5.72 -11.15 5.77
CA VAL A 244 6.00 -12.33 4.92
C VAL A 244 7.15 -12.09 3.92
N ARG A 245 7.88 -10.97 4.06
CA ARG A 245 9.03 -10.66 3.21
C ARG A 245 10.08 -11.77 3.25
N GLU A 246 10.64 -12.12 2.07
CA GLU A 246 11.71 -13.11 1.90
C GLU A 246 11.39 -14.47 2.55
N SER A 247 10.11 -14.83 2.62
CA SER A 247 9.65 -16.07 3.23
C SER A 247 8.90 -16.96 2.24
N ILE A 248 8.83 -18.25 2.59
CA ILE A 248 7.95 -19.22 1.94
C ILE A 248 6.99 -19.72 3.00
N VAL A 249 5.80 -19.18 3.02
CA VAL A 249 4.74 -19.52 3.98
C VAL A 249 4.19 -20.92 3.68
N ASP A 250 3.78 -21.66 4.71
CA ASP A 250 3.02 -22.89 4.53
C ASP A 250 1.64 -22.54 3.93
N GLY A 251 1.24 -23.22 2.87
CA GLY A 251 -0.09 -23.02 2.26
C GLY A 251 -1.24 -23.23 3.23
N ALA A 252 -1.07 -24.11 4.22
CA ALA A 252 -2.08 -24.35 5.27
C ALA A 252 -2.23 -23.16 6.25
N ALA A 253 -1.26 -22.24 6.30
CA ALA A 253 -1.33 -21.04 7.13
C ALA A 253 -2.10 -19.89 6.45
N LEU A 254 -2.46 -20.02 5.17
CA LEU A 254 -3.25 -19.03 4.45
C LEU A 254 -4.76 -19.23 4.68
N PRO A 255 -5.55 -18.15 4.77
CA PRO A 255 -5.16 -16.75 4.69
C PRO A 255 -4.52 -16.24 5.98
N ILE A 256 -3.48 -15.37 5.88
CA ILE A 256 -2.97 -14.61 6.99
C ILE A 256 -3.73 -13.28 7.02
N LYS A 257 -4.44 -13.01 8.13
CA LYS A 257 -5.25 -11.79 8.32
C LYS A 257 -4.68 -10.98 9.46
N LEU A 258 -4.19 -9.77 9.17
CA LEU A 258 -3.58 -8.87 10.14
C LEU A 258 -4.31 -7.54 10.18
N THR A 259 -4.45 -6.96 11.37
CA THR A 259 -4.96 -5.59 11.55
C THR A 259 -4.11 -4.82 12.55
N ALA A 260 -3.98 -3.53 12.34
CA ALA A 260 -3.28 -2.65 13.27
C ALA A 260 -3.92 -1.26 13.29
N HIS A 261 -4.00 -0.67 14.47
CA HIS A 261 -4.20 0.77 14.64
C HIS A 261 -2.85 1.44 14.72
N SER A 262 -2.61 2.45 13.90
CA SER A 262 -1.37 3.23 13.95
C SER A 262 -1.59 4.68 13.55
N PRO A 263 -0.74 5.61 14.03
CA PRO A 263 -0.53 6.86 13.34
C PRO A 263 0.04 6.58 11.96
N CYS A 264 -0.35 7.43 11.00
CA CYS A 264 0.09 7.42 9.62
C CYS A 264 0.61 8.81 9.28
N PHE A 265 1.73 8.88 8.54
CA PHE A 265 2.41 10.14 8.25
C PHE A 265 2.54 10.33 6.75
N ARG A 266 1.98 11.44 6.21
CA ARG A 266 2.03 11.78 4.78
C ARG A 266 2.41 13.24 4.60
N SER A 267 3.42 13.52 3.77
CA SER A 267 3.82 14.91 3.48
C SER A 267 2.80 15.64 2.59
N GLU A 268 1.86 14.91 1.95
CA GLU A 268 0.82 15.47 1.09
C GLU A 268 1.38 16.35 -0.03
N ALA A 269 2.52 15.97 -0.61
CA ALA A 269 3.28 16.74 -1.58
C ALA A 269 2.45 17.19 -2.81
N GLY A 270 1.46 16.39 -3.23
CA GLY A 270 0.56 16.69 -4.36
C GLY A 270 -0.74 17.42 -4.02
N ALA A 271 -0.96 17.77 -2.73
CA ALA A 271 -2.27 18.24 -2.25
C ALA A 271 -2.31 19.73 -1.88
N TYR A 272 -1.45 20.56 -2.50
CA TYR A 272 -1.41 21.99 -2.23
C TYR A 272 -2.79 22.64 -2.49
N GLY A 273 -3.29 23.39 -1.50
CA GLY A 273 -4.57 24.11 -1.60
C GLY A 273 -5.83 23.28 -1.47
N ARG A 274 -5.75 21.94 -1.37
CA ARG A 274 -6.94 21.07 -1.20
C ARG A 274 -7.19 20.80 0.28
N ASP A 275 -8.48 20.77 0.69
CA ASP A 275 -8.93 20.43 2.04
C ASP A 275 -8.05 21.04 3.14
N THR A 276 -7.82 22.36 3.05
CA THR A 276 -6.92 23.09 3.97
C THR A 276 -7.56 23.34 5.33
N ARG A 277 -8.89 23.24 5.45
CA ARG A 277 -9.64 23.41 6.69
C ARG A 277 -10.05 22.06 7.25
N GLY A 278 -9.90 21.89 8.57
CA GLY A 278 -10.39 20.72 9.30
C GLY A 278 -9.49 19.49 9.20
N MET A 279 -10.08 18.31 9.40
CA MET A 279 -9.38 17.03 9.57
C MET A 279 -9.42 16.12 8.33
N ILE A 280 -9.97 16.58 7.20
CA ILE A 280 -10.10 15.73 6.01
C ILE A 280 -8.74 15.29 5.47
N ARG A 281 -7.75 16.19 5.54
CA ARG A 281 -6.40 15.96 5.03
C ARG A 281 -5.36 16.45 6.04
N GLN A 282 -4.64 15.50 6.64
CA GLN A 282 -3.69 15.74 7.73
C GLN A 282 -2.33 15.12 7.40
N HIS A 283 -1.23 15.73 7.88
CA HIS A 283 0.12 15.15 7.83
C HIS A 283 0.28 13.97 8.79
N GLN A 284 -0.46 13.99 9.90
CA GLN A 284 -0.56 12.90 10.85
C GLN A 284 -2.03 12.57 11.09
N PHE A 285 -2.40 11.32 10.91
CA PHE A 285 -3.75 10.81 11.17
C PHE A 285 -3.69 9.35 11.61
N ASP A 286 -4.73 8.88 12.27
CA ASP A 286 -4.82 7.51 12.73
C ASP A 286 -5.69 6.67 11.79
N LYS A 287 -5.28 5.43 11.57
CA LYS A 287 -5.97 4.46 10.73
C LYS A 287 -5.93 3.07 11.36
N VAL A 288 -7.04 2.37 11.31
CA VAL A 288 -7.07 0.93 11.49
C VAL A 288 -6.93 0.30 10.10
N GLU A 289 -5.88 -0.48 9.91
CA GLU A 289 -5.57 -1.11 8.62
C GLU A 289 -5.84 -2.60 8.68
N MET A 290 -6.36 -3.15 7.61
CA MET A 290 -6.54 -4.57 7.36
C MET A 290 -5.59 -5.01 6.26
N VAL A 291 -4.84 -6.09 6.48
CA VAL A 291 -3.98 -6.73 5.48
C VAL A 291 -4.32 -8.21 5.42
N GLN A 292 -4.41 -8.75 4.22
CA GLN A 292 -4.51 -10.18 4.02
C GLN A 292 -3.45 -10.67 3.03
N VAL A 293 -2.84 -11.81 3.38
CA VAL A 293 -1.94 -12.56 2.51
C VAL A 293 -2.64 -13.87 2.18
N VAL A 294 -2.83 -14.12 0.89
CA VAL A 294 -3.68 -15.23 0.41
C VAL A 294 -3.06 -15.98 -0.77
N ALA A 295 -3.56 -17.16 -1.06
CA ALA A 295 -3.30 -17.84 -2.32
C ALA A 295 -3.97 -17.07 -3.49
N PRO A 296 -3.37 -17.07 -4.70
CA PRO A 296 -3.84 -16.29 -5.84
C PRO A 296 -5.32 -16.48 -6.18
N GLU A 297 -5.80 -17.72 -6.15
CA GLU A 297 -7.17 -18.09 -6.50
C GLU A 297 -8.22 -17.53 -5.55
N ALA A 298 -7.85 -17.21 -4.30
CA ALA A 298 -8.77 -16.68 -3.31
C ALA A 298 -8.84 -15.14 -3.29
N SER A 299 -7.94 -14.45 -4.02
CA SER A 299 -7.68 -13.03 -3.75
C SER A 299 -8.85 -12.10 -4.10
N TYR A 300 -9.65 -12.39 -5.12
CA TYR A 300 -10.79 -11.54 -5.49
C TYR A 300 -11.98 -11.74 -4.56
N ASP A 301 -12.27 -12.97 -4.14
CA ASP A 301 -13.28 -13.24 -3.12
C ASP A 301 -12.87 -12.60 -1.78
N THR A 302 -11.58 -12.61 -1.48
CA THR A 302 -11.02 -11.93 -0.30
C THR A 302 -11.19 -10.42 -0.38
N LEU A 303 -11.04 -9.81 -1.56
CA LEU A 303 -11.29 -8.38 -1.75
C LEU A 303 -12.75 -8.03 -1.42
N GLU A 304 -13.71 -8.78 -1.94
CA GLU A 304 -15.14 -8.58 -1.64
C GLU A 304 -15.44 -8.72 -0.14
N GLN A 305 -14.85 -9.72 0.52
CA GLN A 305 -14.96 -9.90 1.97
C GLN A 305 -14.37 -8.71 2.73
N MET A 306 -13.19 -8.21 2.33
CA MET A 306 -12.52 -7.08 2.99
C MET A 306 -13.34 -5.81 2.89
N VAL A 307 -13.96 -5.55 1.73
CA VAL A 307 -14.90 -4.44 1.55
C VAL A 307 -16.08 -4.60 2.52
N GLY A 308 -16.66 -5.80 2.62
CA GLY A 308 -17.73 -6.09 3.60
C GLY A 308 -17.32 -5.87 5.05
N HIS A 309 -16.05 -6.13 5.40
CA HIS A 309 -15.53 -5.86 6.75
C HIS A 309 -15.47 -4.35 7.05
N ALA A 310 -15.08 -3.53 6.09
CA ALA A 310 -15.09 -2.08 6.23
C ALA A 310 -16.54 -1.52 6.28
N GLU A 311 -17.44 -2.04 5.43
CA GLU A 311 -18.87 -1.69 5.46
C GLU A 311 -19.51 -1.99 6.82
N ALA A 312 -19.17 -3.12 7.44
CA ALA A 312 -19.72 -3.52 8.73
C ALA A 312 -19.43 -2.47 9.84
N VAL A 313 -18.28 -1.83 9.80
CA VAL A 313 -17.95 -0.73 10.74
C VAL A 313 -18.86 0.47 10.52
N LEU A 314 -19.05 0.91 9.25
CA LEU A 314 -19.92 2.02 8.90
C LEU A 314 -21.38 1.74 9.25
N GLN A 315 -21.85 0.52 8.98
CA GLN A 315 -23.22 0.09 9.30
C GLN A 315 -23.50 0.10 10.82
N LYS A 316 -22.54 -0.40 11.62
CA LYS A 316 -22.66 -0.38 13.09
C LYS A 316 -22.63 1.05 13.65
N LEU A 317 -21.93 1.96 13.00
CA LEU A 317 -21.92 3.38 13.32
C LEU A 317 -23.15 4.11 12.79
N GLU A 318 -24.02 3.44 12.01
CA GLU A 318 -25.19 4.03 11.35
C GLU A 318 -24.85 5.22 10.45
N LEU A 319 -23.67 5.18 9.81
CA LEU A 319 -23.19 6.21 8.89
C LEU A 319 -23.57 5.85 7.44
N PRO A 320 -24.34 6.69 6.72
CA PRO A 320 -24.63 6.45 5.31
C PRO A 320 -23.37 6.50 4.45
N TYR A 321 -23.23 5.55 3.53
CA TYR A 321 -22.06 5.44 2.65
C TYR A 321 -22.43 4.90 1.27
N ARG A 322 -21.51 5.03 0.33
CA ARG A 322 -21.53 4.31 -0.94
C ARG A 322 -20.20 3.57 -1.18
N VAL A 323 -20.25 2.54 -1.98
CA VAL A 323 -19.08 1.80 -2.48
C VAL A 323 -18.91 2.10 -3.95
N ILE A 324 -17.71 2.48 -4.36
CA ILE A 324 -17.35 2.75 -5.75
C ILE A 324 -16.20 1.83 -6.17
N THR A 325 -16.19 1.40 -7.42
CA THR A 325 -15.02 0.78 -8.06
C THR A 325 -14.21 1.87 -8.73
N LEU A 326 -12.92 1.97 -8.41
CA LEU A 326 -12.04 2.91 -9.07
C LEU A 326 -11.81 2.50 -10.53
N CYS A 327 -11.77 3.48 -11.43
CA CYS A 327 -11.43 3.30 -12.83
C CYS A 327 -9.92 3.16 -13.03
N THR A 328 -9.50 2.77 -14.23
CA THR A 328 -8.10 2.53 -14.57
C THR A 328 -7.18 3.72 -14.28
N GLY A 329 -7.66 4.96 -14.46
CA GLY A 329 -6.88 6.19 -14.27
C GLY A 329 -6.74 6.63 -12.81
N ASP A 330 -7.65 6.17 -11.92
CA ASP A 330 -7.71 6.61 -10.51
C ASP A 330 -7.12 5.59 -9.52
N MET A 331 -6.86 4.35 -9.95
CA MET A 331 -6.30 3.32 -9.08
C MET A 331 -4.90 3.64 -8.56
N GLY A 332 -4.63 3.27 -7.30
CA GLY A 332 -3.31 3.32 -6.70
C GLY A 332 -2.24 2.50 -7.47
N PHE A 333 -0.98 2.91 -7.35
CA PHE A 333 0.15 2.39 -8.13
C PHE A 333 0.29 0.85 -8.10
N THR A 334 0.10 0.24 -6.94
CA THR A 334 0.29 -1.20 -6.73
C THR A 334 -0.96 -2.03 -6.98
N ALA A 335 -2.13 -1.39 -7.07
CA ALA A 335 -3.41 -2.07 -7.15
C ALA A 335 -3.71 -2.63 -8.54
N ALA A 336 -4.28 -3.83 -8.58
CA ALA A 336 -4.92 -4.43 -9.75
C ALA A 336 -6.43 -4.13 -9.78
N LYS A 337 -7.06 -3.99 -8.60
CA LYS A 337 -8.45 -3.56 -8.43
C LYS A 337 -8.62 -2.90 -7.07
N THR A 338 -9.40 -1.83 -7.03
CA THR A 338 -9.69 -1.07 -5.80
C THR A 338 -11.18 -0.76 -5.71
N TYR A 339 -11.71 -0.93 -4.50
CA TYR A 339 -12.98 -0.36 -4.08
C TYR A 339 -12.72 0.72 -3.05
N ASP A 340 -13.35 1.88 -3.22
CA ASP A 340 -13.42 2.90 -2.18
C ASP A 340 -14.79 2.91 -1.54
N LEU A 341 -14.81 3.09 -0.22
CA LEU A 341 -16.00 3.39 0.54
C LEU A 341 -15.99 4.88 0.84
N GLU A 342 -17.08 5.54 0.52
CA GLU A 342 -17.24 6.98 0.75
C GLU A 342 -18.42 7.23 1.71
N VAL A 343 -18.14 7.92 2.82
CA VAL A 343 -19.14 8.28 3.83
C VAL A 343 -19.80 9.61 3.49
N TRP A 344 -21.06 9.73 3.80
CA TRP A 344 -21.82 10.98 3.64
C TRP A 344 -21.36 12.03 4.65
N LEU A 345 -21.04 13.22 4.17
CA LEU A 345 -20.74 14.40 4.99
C LEU A 345 -21.80 15.48 4.74
N PRO A 346 -22.72 15.71 5.68
CA PRO A 346 -23.85 16.62 5.50
C PRO A 346 -23.46 18.06 5.21
N ALA A 347 -22.42 18.57 5.87
CA ALA A 347 -21.98 19.94 5.70
C ALA A 347 -21.39 20.23 4.30
N GLN A 348 -20.83 19.22 3.66
CA GLN A 348 -20.32 19.33 2.29
C GLN A 348 -21.36 18.87 1.25
N ASN A 349 -22.48 18.28 1.70
CA ASN A 349 -23.51 17.68 0.86
C ASN A 349 -22.91 16.71 -0.19
N THR A 350 -21.95 15.87 0.25
CA THR A 350 -21.24 14.94 -0.63
C THR A 350 -20.75 13.70 0.12
N TYR A 351 -20.39 12.67 -0.64
CA TYR A 351 -19.68 11.50 -0.14
C TYR A 351 -18.16 11.76 -0.18
N ARG A 352 -17.46 11.32 0.85
CA ARG A 352 -15.98 11.45 0.95
C ARG A 352 -15.37 10.11 1.30
N GLU A 353 -14.28 9.76 0.63
CA GLU A 353 -13.52 8.53 0.87
C GLU A 353 -13.19 8.36 2.36
N ILE A 354 -13.49 7.20 2.93
CA ILE A 354 -13.17 6.82 4.31
C ILE A 354 -12.41 5.51 4.40
N SER A 355 -12.48 4.70 3.36
CA SER A 355 -11.72 3.46 3.22
C SER A 355 -11.42 3.21 1.75
N SER A 356 -10.26 2.64 1.48
CA SER A 356 -9.85 2.14 0.17
C SER A 356 -9.36 0.70 0.36
N CYS A 357 -9.99 -0.26 -0.35
CA CYS A 357 -9.66 -1.68 -0.29
C CYS A 357 -9.09 -2.14 -1.63
N SER A 358 -7.86 -2.63 -1.63
CA SER A 358 -7.12 -2.97 -2.85
C SER A 358 -6.63 -4.42 -2.85
N ASN A 359 -6.75 -5.06 -4.01
CA ASN A 359 -6.03 -6.28 -4.35
C ASN A 359 -4.81 -5.90 -5.20
N THR A 360 -3.62 -6.21 -4.74
CA THR A 360 -2.36 -5.95 -5.46
C THR A 360 -1.88 -7.15 -6.25
N GLU A 361 -2.61 -8.27 -6.18
CA GLU A 361 -2.18 -9.55 -6.73
C GLU A 361 -0.75 -9.89 -6.26
N ALA A 362 0.10 -10.39 -7.15
CA ALA A 362 1.48 -10.74 -6.85
C ALA A 362 2.47 -9.55 -6.95
N PHE A 363 1.98 -8.31 -7.17
CA PHE A 363 2.85 -7.15 -7.42
C PHE A 363 3.77 -6.83 -6.24
N GLN A 364 3.24 -6.75 -5.04
CA GLN A 364 4.02 -6.53 -3.82
C GLN A 364 4.80 -7.80 -3.43
N ALA A 365 4.18 -8.95 -3.53
CA ALA A 365 4.84 -10.25 -3.24
C ALA A 365 6.09 -10.46 -4.08
N ARG A 366 6.09 -10.06 -5.36
CA ARG A 366 7.26 -10.14 -6.24
C ARG A 366 8.38 -9.19 -5.78
N ARG A 367 8.05 -7.99 -5.29
CA ARG A 367 9.01 -7.05 -4.71
C ARG A 367 9.63 -7.55 -3.40
N MET A 368 8.80 -8.19 -2.56
CA MET A 368 9.19 -8.70 -1.25
C MET A 368 9.73 -10.12 -1.30
N GLN A 369 9.63 -10.83 -2.44
CA GLN A 369 9.92 -12.25 -2.57
C GLN A 369 9.10 -13.13 -1.60
N ALA A 370 7.85 -12.73 -1.37
CA ALA A 370 6.91 -13.44 -0.52
C ALA A 370 6.22 -14.57 -1.31
N ARG A 371 6.38 -15.81 -0.83
CA ARG A 371 5.87 -17.01 -1.50
C ARG A 371 5.15 -17.91 -0.51
N TYR A 372 4.40 -18.86 -1.02
CA TYR A 372 3.82 -19.95 -0.23
C TYR A 372 4.06 -21.30 -0.94
N ARG A 373 3.95 -22.40 -0.20
CA ARG A 373 3.95 -23.75 -0.78
C ARG A 373 2.53 -24.10 -1.20
N ASN A 374 2.34 -24.27 -2.51
CA ASN A 374 1.06 -24.72 -3.05
C ASN A 374 0.77 -26.19 -2.72
N ALA A 375 -0.40 -26.70 -3.12
CA ALA A 375 -0.81 -28.08 -2.89
C ALA A 375 0.15 -29.14 -3.45
N GLN A 376 0.97 -28.78 -4.45
CA GLN A 376 2.01 -29.63 -5.04
C GLN A 376 3.38 -29.46 -4.38
N GLY A 377 3.47 -28.68 -3.28
CA GLY A 377 4.70 -28.38 -2.56
C GLY A 377 5.64 -27.39 -3.28
N LYS A 378 5.21 -26.79 -4.39
CA LYS A 378 5.99 -25.81 -5.15
C LYS A 378 5.83 -24.41 -4.57
N PRO A 379 6.92 -23.59 -4.53
CA PRO A 379 6.81 -22.21 -4.12
C PRO A 379 6.15 -21.35 -5.21
N GLU A 380 5.08 -20.63 -4.85
CA GLU A 380 4.38 -19.65 -5.68
C GLU A 380 4.30 -18.32 -4.94
N LEU A 381 4.17 -17.21 -5.68
CA LEU A 381 3.96 -15.90 -5.08
C LEU A 381 2.58 -15.84 -4.42
N VAL A 382 2.51 -15.28 -3.23
CA VAL A 382 1.24 -14.95 -2.60
C VAL A 382 0.59 -13.74 -3.29
N HIS A 383 -0.71 -13.55 -3.11
CA HIS A 383 -1.38 -12.26 -3.36
C HIS A 383 -1.52 -11.50 -2.04
N THR A 384 -1.41 -10.18 -2.11
CA THR A 384 -1.57 -9.29 -0.96
C THR A 384 -2.73 -8.34 -1.18
N LEU A 385 -3.49 -8.12 -0.12
CA LEU A 385 -4.62 -7.20 -0.09
C LEU A 385 -4.47 -6.28 1.12
N ASN A 386 -4.89 -5.05 0.97
CA ASN A 386 -4.95 -4.07 2.05
C ASN A 386 -6.25 -3.27 1.97
N GLY A 387 -6.69 -2.76 3.12
CA GLY A 387 -7.84 -1.89 3.20
C GLY A 387 -7.95 -1.19 4.53
N SER A 388 -8.48 0.03 4.53
CA SER A 388 -8.73 0.75 5.77
C SER A 388 -9.99 0.21 6.46
N GLY A 389 -9.86 -0.06 7.73
CA GLY A 389 -10.95 -0.60 8.53
C GLY A 389 -11.37 0.23 9.76
N LEU A 390 -11.34 1.59 9.80
CA LEU A 390 -11.33 2.65 8.81
C LEU A 390 -10.23 3.70 9.09
N ALA A 391 -10.27 4.85 8.35
CA ALA A 391 -9.55 6.07 8.71
C ALA A 391 -10.23 6.71 9.93
N VAL A 392 -9.57 6.68 11.10
CA VAL A 392 -10.17 7.08 12.38
C VAL A 392 -10.57 8.55 12.40
N GLY A 393 -9.69 9.43 11.90
CA GLY A 393 -9.96 10.87 11.85
C GLY A 393 -11.14 11.23 10.95
N ARG A 394 -11.26 10.62 9.76
CA ARG A 394 -12.43 10.83 8.87
C ARG A 394 -13.70 10.25 9.45
N THR A 395 -13.61 9.14 10.18
CA THR A 395 -14.78 8.59 10.89
C THR A 395 -15.22 9.52 12.00
N LEU A 396 -14.28 10.15 12.72
CA LEU A 396 -14.60 11.19 13.69
C LEU A 396 -15.34 12.37 13.04
N VAL A 397 -14.84 12.86 11.91
CA VAL A 397 -15.51 13.92 11.11
C VAL A 397 -16.93 13.50 10.75
N ALA A 398 -17.10 12.28 10.23
CA ALA A 398 -18.43 11.78 9.85
C ALA A 398 -19.39 11.68 11.05
N VAL A 399 -18.92 11.23 12.22
CA VAL A 399 -19.71 11.18 13.45
C VAL A 399 -20.12 12.59 13.89
N LEU A 400 -19.17 13.53 13.93
CA LEU A 400 -19.48 14.92 14.31
C LEU A 400 -20.54 15.54 13.40
N GLU A 401 -20.44 15.37 12.09
CA GLU A 401 -21.36 15.99 11.15
C GLU A 401 -22.73 15.29 11.09
N ASN A 402 -22.78 13.94 11.13
CA ASN A 402 -24.03 13.21 11.03
C ASN A 402 -24.83 13.17 12.35
N PHE A 403 -24.17 13.26 13.50
CA PHE A 403 -24.81 13.14 14.82
C PHE A 403 -24.88 14.46 15.57
N GLN A 404 -24.63 15.60 14.92
CA GLN A 404 -24.79 16.92 15.51
C GLN A 404 -26.26 17.23 15.86
N ASN A 405 -26.46 18.02 16.89
CA ASN A 405 -27.76 18.50 17.35
C ASN A 405 -27.86 20.01 17.21
N ALA A 406 -29.09 20.54 17.19
CA ALA A 406 -29.37 21.96 17.04
C ALA A 406 -28.69 22.85 18.11
N ASP A 407 -28.47 22.32 19.30
CA ASP A 407 -27.82 23.01 20.43
C ASP A 407 -26.27 22.95 20.38
N GLY A 408 -25.71 22.37 19.34
CA GLY A 408 -24.26 22.25 19.13
C GLY A 408 -23.60 21.08 19.89
N SER A 409 -24.37 20.22 20.52
CA SER A 409 -23.89 18.95 21.06
C SER A 409 -23.83 17.87 19.97
N VAL A 410 -23.20 16.75 20.27
CA VAL A 410 -23.10 15.59 19.37
C VAL A 410 -23.56 14.34 20.11
N THR A 411 -24.53 13.64 19.54
CA THR A 411 -24.98 12.34 20.04
C THR A 411 -23.91 11.29 19.78
N VAL A 412 -23.53 10.53 20.79
CA VAL A 412 -22.55 9.44 20.65
C VAL A 412 -23.27 8.21 20.06
N PRO A 413 -22.83 7.68 18.92
CA PRO A 413 -23.35 6.43 18.36
C PRO A 413 -23.46 5.32 19.41
N ALA A 414 -24.55 4.58 19.43
CA ALA A 414 -24.86 3.61 20.47
C ALA A 414 -23.70 2.60 20.69
N VAL A 415 -23.09 2.12 19.61
CA VAL A 415 -21.97 1.15 19.66
C VAL A 415 -20.71 1.71 20.31
N LEU A 416 -20.54 3.03 20.37
CA LEU A 416 -19.38 3.69 20.98
C LEU A 416 -19.58 4.01 22.47
N ARG A 417 -20.80 4.00 22.97
CA ARG A 417 -21.10 4.36 24.37
C ARG A 417 -20.33 3.51 25.40
N PRO A 418 -20.18 2.19 25.23
CA PRO A 418 -19.35 1.38 26.15
C PRO A 418 -17.90 1.88 26.21
N TYR A 419 -17.31 2.23 25.09
CA TYR A 419 -15.95 2.79 24.99
C TYR A 419 -15.83 4.21 25.54
N MET A 420 -16.95 4.93 25.58
CA MET A 420 -17.08 6.26 26.14
C MET A 420 -17.48 6.27 27.63
N GLY A 421 -17.55 5.07 28.28
CA GLY A 421 -17.96 4.95 29.69
C GLY A 421 -19.42 5.32 29.93
N GLY A 422 -20.28 5.02 28.94
CA GLY A 422 -21.72 5.29 29.01
C GLY A 422 -22.12 6.71 28.61
N VAL A 423 -21.18 7.56 28.18
CA VAL A 423 -21.50 8.92 27.72
C VAL A 423 -22.32 8.81 26.43
N GLU A 424 -23.51 9.41 26.44
CA GLU A 424 -24.45 9.38 25.32
C GLU A 424 -24.39 10.64 24.45
N ARG A 425 -23.79 11.71 24.98
CA ARG A 425 -23.79 13.02 24.31
C ARG A 425 -22.50 13.78 24.67
N LEU A 426 -21.90 14.42 23.69
CA LEU A 426 -20.82 15.37 23.89
C LEU A 426 -21.40 16.77 23.94
N GLU A 427 -21.10 17.49 25.01
CA GLU A 427 -21.56 18.86 25.26
C GLU A 427 -20.36 19.77 25.47
N ARG A 428 -20.54 21.06 25.27
CA ARG A 428 -19.52 22.05 25.63
C ARG A 428 -19.25 21.98 27.12
N ASP A 429 -17.98 21.96 27.51
CA ASP A 429 -17.63 22.15 28.91
C ASP A 429 -18.11 23.54 29.36
N ALA A 430 -18.93 23.57 30.39
CA ALA A 430 -19.47 24.82 30.95
C ALA A 430 -18.35 25.71 31.58
N ALA A 431 -17.09 25.24 31.61
CA ALA A 431 -15.93 25.86 32.23
C ALA A 431 -14.78 26.17 31.26
N ALA A 432 -14.99 26.12 29.94
CA ALA A 432 -13.96 26.44 28.96
C ALA A 432 -14.13 27.82 28.34
#